data_1cf0f7f296e88f7e320f265e32859eec
#
_entry.id   1cf0f7f296e88f7e320f265e32859eec
#
_cell.length_a   1.000
_cell.length_b   1.000
_cell.length_c   1.000
_cell.angle_alpha   90.00
_cell.angle_beta   90.00
_cell.angle_gamma   90.00
#
_symmetry.space_group_name_H-M   'P 1'
#
loop_
_entity.id
_entity.type
_entity.pdbx_description
1 polymer ?
#
loop_
_entity_poly.entity_id
_entity_poly.type
_entity_poly.pdbx_seq_one_letter_code
_entity_poly.pdbx_strand_id
1 'polypeptide(L)'
;MGRFVCGFLCPFGWLQDLLHKIPGRKISTKKLKPLTYVKYAVLIGTVILLPALVTNDVGMGDPYFCKYICPQGVLEGALPLAAVDAGIRSALGTLFTRKLVILVTVAVLSVVFYRPFCTWVCPLGAFYGLMNKVSLLGVEVDRGKCVSCGRCAKVCKMDVDITRAPNHG
;
A
#
# COMPACT_ATOMS: atom_id res chain seq x y z
N MET A 1 -6.14 3.62 -15.57
CA MET A 1 -4.69 3.47 -15.22
C MET A 1 -4.39 3.56 -13.70
N GLY A 2 -5.37 3.76 -12.82
CA GLY A 2 -5.15 4.13 -11.42
C GLY A 2 -4.18 3.28 -10.59
N ARG A 3 -4.11 1.97 -10.79
CA ARG A 3 -3.21 1.09 -10.00
C ARG A 3 -1.95 0.64 -10.73
N PHE A 4 -1.75 1.06 -11.98
CA PHE A 4 -0.56 0.73 -12.76
C PHE A 4 0.72 1.25 -12.10
N VAL A 5 0.67 2.48 -11.59
CA VAL A 5 1.80 3.11 -10.89
C VAL A 5 2.19 2.32 -9.64
N CYS A 6 1.22 1.87 -8.84
CA CYS A 6 1.49 1.06 -7.64
C CYS A 6 2.01 -0.35 -7.97
N GLY A 7 1.70 -0.86 -9.17
CA GLY A 7 2.13 -2.19 -9.62
C GLY A 7 3.53 -2.22 -10.22
N PHE A 8 3.90 -1.19 -10.98
CA PHE A 8 5.11 -1.16 -11.78
C PHE A 8 6.16 -0.17 -11.30
N LEU A 9 5.74 1.02 -10.86
CA LEU A 9 6.69 2.08 -10.49
C LEU A 9 7.02 2.11 -8.99
N CYS A 10 6.18 1.55 -8.12
CA CYS A 10 6.44 1.62 -6.68
C CYS A 10 7.42 0.51 -6.26
N PRO A 11 8.68 0.82 -5.90
CA PRO A 11 9.66 -0.18 -5.50
C PRO A 11 9.27 -0.88 -4.19
N PHE A 12 8.56 -0.19 -3.31
CA PHE A 12 8.01 -0.80 -2.10
C PHE A 12 6.94 -1.87 -2.41
N GLY A 13 6.10 -1.63 -3.42
CA GLY A 13 5.15 -2.63 -3.93
C GLY A 13 5.87 -3.85 -4.51
N TRP A 14 6.97 -3.62 -5.21
CA TRP A 14 7.79 -4.67 -5.80
C TRP A 14 8.47 -5.54 -4.74
N LEU A 15 8.99 -4.91 -3.68
CA LEU A 15 9.54 -5.63 -2.53
C LEU A 15 8.51 -6.56 -1.89
N GLN A 16 7.28 -6.07 -1.67
CA GLN A 16 6.19 -6.88 -1.12
C GLN A 16 5.84 -8.07 -2.02
N ASP A 17 5.85 -7.88 -3.34
CA ASP A 17 5.61 -8.96 -4.30
C ASP A 17 6.71 -10.01 -4.27
N LEU A 18 7.96 -9.58 -4.13
CA LEU A 18 9.11 -10.48 -4.02
C LEU A 18 9.03 -11.32 -2.74
N LEU A 19 8.70 -10.69 -1.61
CA LEU A 19 8.51 -11.38 -0.33
C LEU A 19 7.33 -12.36 -0.38
N HIS A 20 6.27 -12.01 -1.09
CA HIS A 20 5.11 -12.90 -1.26
C HIS A 20 5.39 -14.15 -2.12
N LYS A 21 6.49 -14.15 -2.91
CA LYS A 21 6.92 -15.35 -3.65
C LYS A 21 7.49 -16.44 -2.74
N ILE A 22 7.93 -16.09 -1.52
CA ILE A 22 8.43 -17.06 -0.55
C ILE A 22 7.33 -18.09 -0.25
N PRO A 23 7.62 -19.38 -0.34
CA PRO A 23 6.64 -20.44 -0.06
C PRO A 23 6.28 -20.40 1.44
N GLY A 24 5.09 -19.92 1.74
CA GLY A 24 4.52 -19.82 3.08
C GLY A 24 3.02 -20.02 3.08
N ARG A 25 2.40 -20.06 4.27
CA ARG A 25 0.93 -20.10 4.40
C ARG A 25 0.34 -18.80 3.89
N LYS A 26 -0.26 -18.83 2.71
CA LYS A 26 -0.96 -17.68 2.12
C LYS A 26 -2.39 -17.65 2.63
N ILE A 27 -2.76 -16.55 3.27
CA ILE A 27 -4.09 -16.36 3.83
C ILE A 27 -4.85 -15.40 2.92
N SER A 28 -6.07 -15.80 2.53
CA SER A 28 -6.96 -14.95 1.73
C SER A 28 -7.44 -13.76 2.56
N THR A 29 -7.36 -12.58 1.97
CA THR A 29 -7.79 -11.32 2.57
C THR A 29 -9.30 -11.11 2.59
N LYS A 30 -10.09 -12.08 2.09
CA LYS A 30 -11.57 -11.98 2.00
C LYS A 30 -12.24 -11.68 3.33
N LYS A 31 -11.74 -12.26 4.44
CA LYS A 31 -12.28 -12.01 5.78
C LYS A 31 -11.90 -10.65 6.36
N LEU A 32 -10.85 -10.01 5.82
CA LEU A 32 -10.30 -8.73 6.28
C LEU A 32 -10.75 -7.53 5.41
N LYS A 33 -11.82 -7.69 4.63
CA LYS A 33 -12.41 -6.61 3.83
C LYS A 33 -12.67 -5.31 4.63
N PRO A 34 -13.20 -5.33 5.88
CA PRO A 34 -13.39 -4.08 6.63
C PRO A 34 -12.08 -3.33 6.88
N LEU A 35 -10.94 -4.04 6.93
CA LEU A 35 -9.63 -3.41 7.14
C LEU A 35 -9.20 -2.53 5.94
N THR A 36 -9.78 -2.74 4.76
CA THR A 36 -9.52 -1.88 3.60
C THR A 36 -10.08 -0.45 3.77
N TYR A 37 -11.01 -0.24 4.68
CA TYR A 37 -11.51 1.10 4.99
C TYR A 37 -10.52 1.92 5.83
N VAL A 38 -9.60 1.26 6.55
CA VAL A 38 -8.56 1.93 7.36
C VAL A 38 -7.72 2.86 6.49
N LYS A 39 -7.39 2.49 5.26
CA LYS A 39 -6.64 3.35 4.33
C LYS A 39 -7.34 4.70 4.05
N TYR A 40 -8.67 4.71 4.01
CA TYR A 40 -9.44 5.95 3.82
C TYR A 40 -9.43 6.80 5.09
N ALA A 41 -9.54 6.18 6.26
CA ALA A 41 -9.38 6.87 7.54
C ALA A 41 -7.97 7.47 7.69
N VAL A 42 -6.94 6.73 7.29
CA VAL A 42 -5.56 7.23 7.24
C VAL A 42 -5.42 8.37 6.23
N LEU A 43 -6.00 8.26 5.03
CA LEU A 43 -5.97 9.32 4.02
C LEU A 43 -6.57 10.61 4.58
N ILE A 44 -7.77 10.54 5.13
CA ILE A 44 -8.48 11.73 5.65
C ILE A 44 -7.74 12.27 6.89
N GLY A 45 -7.38 11.42 7.84
CA GLY A 45 -6.77 11.82 9.11
C GLY A 45 -5.35 12.36 8.95
N THR A 46 -4.45 11.62 8.30
CA THR A 46 -3.02 11.98 8.30
C THR A 46 -2.58 12.80 7.10
N VAL A 47 -3.34 12.78 6.00
CA VAL A 47 -2.96 13.51 4.78
C VAL A 47 -3.77 14.79 4.60
N ILE A 48 -5.03 14.82 5.06
CA ILE A 48 -5.90 15.97 4.90
C ILE A 48 -6.01 16.73 6.23
N LEU A 49 -6.51 16.07 7.29
CA LEU A 49 -6.88 16.73 8.54
C LEU A 49 -5.66 17.23 9.33
N LEU A 50 -4.64 16.39 9.55
CA LEU A 50 -3.47 16.78 10.32
C LEU A 50 -2.70 17.96 9.69
N PRO A 51 -2.35 17.94 8.38
CA PRO A 51 -1.66 19.07 7.79
C PRO A 51 -2.51 20.35 7.71
N ALA A 52 -3.84 20.22 7.70
CA ALA A 52 -4.74 21.37 7.71
C ALA A 52 -4.88 22.02 9.09
N LEU A 53 -4.80 21.21 10.17
CA LEU A 53 -4.96 21.68 11.55
C LEU A 53 -3.63 22.10 12.19
N VAL A 54 -2.54 21.44 11.81
CA VAL A 54 -1.21 21.66 12.38
C VAL A 54 -0.29 22.19 11.28
N THR A 55 -0.29 23.49 11.12
CA THR A 55 0.63 24.20 10.21
C THR A 55 1.90 24.57 10.97
N ASN A 56 3.06 24.49 10.31
CA ASN A 56 4.33 24.98 10.83
C ASN A 56 4.39 26.52 10.79
N ASP A 57 5.39 27.09 11.47
CA ASP A 57 5.66 28.54 11.51
C ASP A 57 5.74 29.21 10.12
N VAL A 58 5.98 28.42 9.08
CA VAL A 58 6.02 28.84 7.66
C VAL A 58 4.65 28.71 6.97
N GLY A 59 3.60 28.25 7.67
CA GLY A 59 2.26 28.10 7.12
C GLY A 59 2.07 26.84 6.25
N MET A 60 3.06 25.94 6.21
CA MET A 60 2.97 24.67 5.49
C MET A 60 2.67 23.50 6.43
N GLY A 61 1.75 22.61 6.02
CA GLY A 61 1.45 21.38 6.76
C GLY A 61 2.54 20.33 6.57
N ASP A 62 3.04 19.76 7.66
CA ASP A 62 3.99 18.64 7.61
C ASP A 62 3.36 17.38 7.02
N PRO A 63 4.08 16.60 6.21
CA PRO A 63 3.60 15.33 5.68
C PRO A 63 3.68 14.23 6.78
N TYR A 64 2.76 14.27 7.74
CA TYR A 64 2.76 13.40 8.91
C TYR A 64 2.80 11.91 8.57
N PHE A 65 2.09 11.49 7.53
CA PHE A 65 2.12 10.10 7.09
C PHE A 65 3.52 9.65 6.68
N CYS A 66 4.19 10.43 5.82
CA CYS A 66 5.53 10.12 5.34
C CYS A 66 6.57 10.23 6.46
N LYS A 67 6.39 11.19 7.38
CA LYS A 67 7.33 11.45 8.48
C LYS A 67 7.29 10.36 9.55
N TYR A 68 6.11 9.79 9.87
CA TYR A 68 5.94 8.90 11.02
C TYR A 68 5.55 7.46 10.68
N ILE A 69 4.83 7.22 9.59
CA ILE A 69 4.21 5.92 9.30
C ILE A 69 4.84 5.24 8.09
N CYS A 70 5.18 5.99 7.03
CA CYS A 70 5.62 5.40 5.78
C CYS A 70 7.02 4.78 5.90
N PRO A 71 7.18 3.46 5.71
CA PRO A 71 8.46 2.79 5.79
C PRO A 71 9.30 2.92 4.50
N GLN A 72 8.71 3.42 3.40
CA GLN A 72 9.38 3.55 2.11
C GLN A 72 10.62 4.46 2.18
N GLY A 73 10.53 5.58 2.91
CA GLY A 73 11.67 6.48 3.09
C GLY A 73 12.85 5.85 3.83
N VAL A 74 12.61 4.85 4.67
CA VAL A 74 13.69 4.08 5.30
C VAL A 74 14.31 3.11 4.30
N LEU A 75 13.50 2.43 3.51
CA LEU A 75 13.96 1.44 2.54
C LEU A 75 14.82 2.07 1.44
N GLU A 76 14.36 3.19 0.87
CA GLU A 76 15.00 3.81 -0.31
C GLU A 76 16.00 4.91 0.06
N GLY A 77 15.82 5.57 1.19
CA GLY A 77 16.67 6.67 1.63
C GLY A 77 17.62 6.27 2.76
N ALA A 78 17.06 5.98 3.93
CA ALA A 78 17.86 5.82 5.13
C ALA A 78 18.75 4.57 5.14
N LEU A 79 18.30 3.44 4.59
CA LEU A 79 19.09 2.21 4.54
C LEU A 79 20.30 2.31 3.60
N PRO A 80 20.16 2.75 2.33
CA PRO A 80 21.32 2.93 1.45
C PRO A 80 22.30 3.97 2.00
N LEU A 81 21.78 5.08 2.52
CA LEU A 81 22.61 6.16 3.05
C LEU A 81 23.38 5.75 4.31
N ALA A 82 22.73 5.03 5.22
CA ALA A 82 23.37 4.46 6.41
C ALA A 82 24.37 3.36 6.10
N ALA A 83 24.27 2.71 4.93
CA ALA A 83 25.26 1.72 4.50
C ALA A 83 26.57 2.38 4.01
N VAL A 84 26.45 3.57 3.40
CA VAL A 84 27.60 4.30 2.85
C VAL A 84 28.29 5.16 3.90
N ASP A 85 27.55 5.76 4.81
CA ASP A 85 28.06 6.77 5.75
C ASP A 85 27.88 6.35 7.22
N ALA A 86 29.02 6.18 7.93
CA ALA A 86 29.01 5.83 9.35
C ALA A 86 28.52 6.99 10.24
N GLY A 87 28.74 8.25 9.80
CA GLY A 87 28.27 9.44 10.51
C GLY A 87 26.75 9.54 10.57
N ILE A 88 26.07 9.19 9.50
CA ILE A 88 24.61 9.15 9.42
C ILE A 88 24.05 8.06 10.33
N ARG A 89 24.73 6.93 10.44
CA ARG A 89 24.35 5.82 11.31
C ARG A 89 24.27 6.22 12.78
N SER A 90 25.16 7.10 13.23
CA SER A 90 25.15 7.62 14.60
C SER A 90 24.05 8.69 14.83
N ALA A 91 23.64 9.39 13.77
CA ALA A 91 22.58 10.41 13.80
C ALA A 91 21.16 9.83 13.67
N LEU A 92 21.02 8.54 13.36
CA LEU A 92 19.75 7.86 13.24
C LEU A 92 19.08 7.74 14.62
N GLY A 93 18.10 8.60 14.88
CA GLY A 93 17.36 8.65 16.13
C GLY A 93 16.19 7.64 16.23
N THR A 94 15.39 7.79 17.27
CA THR A 94 14.23 6.94 17.60
C THR A 94 13.21 6.85 16.45
N LEU A 95 13.10 7.87 15.61
CA LEU A 95 12.23 7.87 14.42
C LEU A 95 12.63 6.79 13.40
N PHE A 96 13.92 6.58 13.21
CA PHE A 96 14.42 5.53 12.34
C PHE A 96 14.07 4.15 12.87
N THR A 97 14.30 3.92 14.17
CA THR A 97 14.00 2.64 14.81
C THR A 97 12.50 2.32 14.70
N ARG A 98 11.63 3.29 14.95
CA ARG A 98 10.18 3.13 14.77
C ARG A 98 9.79 2.71 13.36
N LYS A 99 10.29 3.41 12.36
CA LYS A 99 10.01 3.09 10.95
C LYS A 99 10.63 1.76 10.52
N LEU A 100 11.78 1.39 11.07
CA LEU A 100 12.39 0.09 10.83
C LEU A 100 11.52 -1.05 11.37
N VAL A 101 10.97 -0.89 12.56
CA VAL A 101 10.01 -1.85 13.14
C VAL A 101 8.78 -1.99 12.25
N ILE A 102 8.23 -0.88 11.76
CA ILE A 102 7.09 -0.90 10.83
C ILE A 102 7.48 -1.62 9.52
N LEU A 103 8.66 -1.34 8.97
CA LEU A 103 9.17 -1.99 7.77
C LEU A 103 9.27 -3.51 7.94
N VAL A 104 9.87 -3.96 9.04
CA VAL A 104 10.02 -5.39 9.36
C VAL A 104 8.65 -6.05 9.54
N THR A 105 7.74 -5.40 10.27
CA THR A 105 6.36 -5.90 10.45
C THR A 105 5.65 -6.05 9.12
N VAL A 106 5.73 -5.04 8.26
CA VAL A 106 5.13 -5.10 6.92
C VAL A 106 5.77 -6.18 6.06
N ALA A 107 7.09 -6.37 6.15
CA ALA A 107 7.81 -7.41 5.43
C ALA A 107 7.33 -8.81 5.83
N VAL A 108 7.21 -9.07 7.13
CA VAL A 108 6.69 -10.35 7.66
C VAL A 108 5.24 -10.57 7.22
N LEU A 109 4.39 -9.55 7.32
CA LEU A 109 3.00 -9.62 6.85
C LEU A 109 2.90 -9.86 5.34
N SER A 110 3.85 -9.37 4.56
CA SER A 110 3.87 -9.53 3.09
C SER A 110 4.15 -10.96 2.65
N VAL A 111 4.77 -11.78 3.49
CA VAL A 111 4.94 -13.22 3.24
C VAL A 111 3.60 -13.94 3.31
N VAL A 112 2.72 -13.53 4.23
CA VAL A 112 1.42 -14.17 4.50
C VAL A 112 0.31 -13.56 3.65
N PHE A 113 0.26 -12.23 3.56
CA PHE A 113 -0.77 -11.48 2.84
C PHE A 113 -0.20 -10.81 1.59
N TYR A 114 -1.01 -10.73 0.54
CA TYR A 114 -0.62 -10.03 -0.67
C TYR A 114 -0.70 -8.52 -0.46
N ARG A 115 0.42 -7.83 -0.51
CA ARG A 115 0.57 -6.37 -0.39
C ARG A 115 -0.20 -5.73 0.78
N PRO A 116 0.02 -6.15 2.04
CA PRO A 116 -0.79 -5.69 3.17
C PRO A 116 -0.73 -4.18 3.39
N PHE A 117 0.45 -3.58 3.28
CA PHE A 117 0.61 -2.14 3.45
C PHE A 117 -0.16 -1.34 2.40
N CYS A 118 -0.03 -1.70 1.13
CA CYS A 118 -0.72 -1.01 0.03
C CYS A 118 -2.24 -1.18 0.10
N THR A 119 -2.71 -2.32 0.64
CA THR A 119 -4.15 -2.63 0.69
C THR A 119 -4.83 -1.96 1.88
N TRP A 120 -4.16 -1.85 3.04
CA TRP A 120 -4.81 -1.46 4.29
C TRP A 120 -4.38 -0.09 4.82
N VAL A 121 -3.14 0.33 4.59
CA VAL A 121 -2.56 1.51 5.26
C VAL A 121 -2.23 2.63 4.29
N CYS A 122 -1.78 2.32 3.08
CA CYS A 122 -1.27 3.32 2.15
C CYS A 122 -2.38 4.29 1.66
N PRO A 123 -2.27 5.61 1.95
CA PRO A 123 -3.26 6.60 1.51
C PRO A 123 -3.24 6.80 -0.01
N LEU A 124 -2.08 6.64 -0.64
CA LEU A 124 -1.96 6.68 -2.10
C LEU A 124 -2.77 5.55 -2.75
N GLY A 125 -2.77 4.35 -2.13
CA GLY A 125 -3.61 3.24 -2.55
C GLY A 125 -5.11 3.51 -2.38
N ALA A 126 -5.51 4.33 -1.41
CA ALA A 126 -6.88 4.79 -1.24
C ALA A 126 -7.26 5.79 -2.34
N PHE A 127 -6.38 6.77 -2.61
CA PHE A 127 -6.58 7.77 -3.66
C PHE A 127 -6.74 7.13 -5.04
N TYR A 128 -5.83 6.22 -5.41
CA TYR A 128 -5.94 5.50 -6.67
C TYR A 128 -7.18 4.58 -6.72
N GLY A 129 -7.64 4.07 -5.58
CA GLY A 129 -8.88 3.32 -5.49
C GLY A 129 -10.10 4.18 -5.85
N LEU A 130 -10.13 5.45 -5.42
CA LEU A 130 -11.17 6.42 -5.79
C LEU A 130 -11.08 6.80 -7.27
N MET A 131 -9.87 7.08 -7.77
CA MET A 131 -9.63 7.41 -9.17
C MET A 131 -9.95 6.25 -10.12
N ASN A 132 -9.93 5.01 -9.65
CA ASN A 132 -10.27 3.86 -10.47
C ASN A 132 -11.72 3.87 -10.97
N LYS A 133 -12.62 4.54 -10.25
CA LYS A 133 -14.02 4.74 -10.69
C LYS A 133 -14.14 5.62 -11.93
N VAL A 134 -13.19 6.52 -12.15
CA VAL A 134 -13.13 7.46 -13.28
C VAL A 134 -12.11 7.02 -14.34
N SER A 135 -11.49 5.86 -14.15
CA SER A 135 -10.42 5.37 -15.01
C SER A 135 -10.95 4.97 -16.41
N LEU A 136 -10.32 5.51 -17.44
CA LEU A 136 -10.60 5.17 -18.85
C LEU A 136 -10.18 3.74 -19.22
N LEU A 137 -9.24 3.15 -18.49
CA LEU A 137 -8.77 1.78 -18.69
C LEU A 137 -9.25 0.92 -17.52
N GLY A 138 -10.26 0.12 -17.76
CA GLY A 138 -10.79 -0.89 -16.83
C GLY A 138 -10.75 -2.28 -17.47
N VAL A 139 -10.67 -3.30 -16.63
CA VAL A 139 -10.88 -4.70 -17.06
C VAL A 139 -12.35 -5.02 -16.90
N GLU A 140 -13.03 -5.23 -18.00
CA GLU A 140 -14.46 -5.54 -18.04
C GLU A 140 -14.68 -7.02 -18.37
N VAL A 141 -15.61 -7.65 -17.68
CA VAL A 141 -16.00 -9.04 -17.96
C VAL A 141 -17.25 -9.02 -18.82
N ASP A 142 -17.13 -9.51 -20.03
CA ASP A 142 -18.26 -9.74 -20.91
C ASP A 142 -19.14 -10.86 -20.33
N ARG A 143 -20.30 -10.48 -19.80
CA ARG A 143 -21.23 -11.42 -19.16
C ARG A 143 -21.84 -12.42 -20.13
N GLY A 144 -21.92 -12.07 -21.42
CA GLY A 144 -22.44 -12.98 -22.45
C GLY A 144 -21.50 -14.15 -22.76
N LYS A 145 -20.18 -13.92 -22.58
CA LYS A 145 -19.14 -14.94 -22.78
C LYS A 145 -18.68 -15.62 -21.49
N CYS A 146 -19.15 -15.14 -20.34
CA CYS A 146 -18.72 -15.63 -19.03
C CYS A 146 -19.46 -16.93 -18.66
N VAL A 147 -18.75 -18.04 -18.61
CA VAL A 147 -19.27 -19.35 -18.17
C VAL A 147 -19.28 -19.53 -16.64
N SER A 148 -19.09 -18.48 -15.87
CA SER A 148 -19.12 -18.48 -14.39
C SER A 148 -18.20 -19.52 -13.72
N CYS A 149 -17.10 -19.93 -14.37
CA CYS A 149 -16.19 -20.99 -13.87
C CYS A 149 -15.37 -20.59 -12.63
N GLY A 150 -15.41 -19.31 -12.19
CA GLY A 150 -14.71 -18.81 -11.00
C GLY A 150 -13.17 -18.77 -11.10
N ARG A 151 -12.59 -19.13 -12.24
CA ARG A 151 -11.13 -19.16 -12.45
C ARG A 151 -10.51 -17.77 -12.26
N CYS A 152 -11.19 -16.72 -12.74
CA CYS A 152 -10.74 -15.33 -12.58
C CYS A 152 -10.58 -14.94 -11.11
N ALA A 153 -11.51 -15.32 -10.25
CA ALA A 153 -11.46 -15.04 -8.81
C ALA A 153 -10.36 -15.85 -8.09
N LYS A 154 -10.03 -17.05 -8.57
CA LYS A 154 -8.95 -17.88 -8.02
C LYS A 154 -7.56 -17.37 -8.40
N VAL A 155 -7.40 -16.83 -9.60
CA VAL A 155 -6.13 -16.31 -10.11
C VAL A 155 -5.88 -14.89 -9.60
N CYS A 156 -6.93 -14.18 -9.20
CA CYS A 156 -6.81 -12.80 -8.73
C CYS A 156 -6.05 -12.74 -7.39
N LYS A 157 -4.83 -12.22 -7.41
CA LYS A 157 -4.00 -12.03 -6.21
C LYS A 157 -4.60 -11.04 -5.20
N MET A 158 -5.50 -10.19 -5.65
CA MET A 158 -6.17 -9.18 -4.81
C MET A 158 -7.48 -9.70 -4.19
N ASP A 159 -7.84 -10.97 -4.38
CA ASP A 159 -9.08 -11.58 -3.89
C ASP A 159 -10.38 -10.83 -4.30
N VAL A 160 -10.34 -10.11 -5.41
CA VAL A 160 -11.50 -9.41 -5.95
C VAL A 160 -12.35 -10.39 -6.75
N ASP A 161 -13.63 -10.48 -6.40
CA ASP A 161 -14.60 -11.27 -7.16
C ASP A 161 -15.08 -10.46 -8.36
N ILE A 162 -14.39 -10.64 -9.49
CA ILE A 162 -14.67 -9.90 -10.73
C ILE A 162 -16.05 -10.26 -11.30
N THR A 163 -16.59 -11.43 -10.95
CA THR A 163 -17.90 -11.88 -11.43
C THR A 163 -19.06 -11.20 -10.72
N ARG A 164 -18.84 -10.73 -9.48
CA ARG A 164 -19.85 -10.02 -8.65
C ARG A 164 -19.66 -8.52 -8.64
N ALA A 165 -18.47 -8.02 -8.90
CA ALA A 165 -18.21 -6.60 -8.96
C ALA A 165 -18.84 -6.03 -10.25
N PRO A 166 -19.70 -5.00 -10.16
CA PRO A 166 -20.02 -4.19 -11.34
C PRO A 166 -18.71 -3.62 -11.87
N ASN A 167 -18.59 -3.46 -13.17
CA ASN A 167 -17.42 -3.14 -13.99
C ASN A 167 -16.43 -2.04 -13.50
N HIS A 168 -16.48 -1.67 -12.24
CA HIS A 168 -15.66 -0.64 -11.59
C HIS A 168 -15.11 -1.19 -10.27
N GLY A 169 -14.23 -2.17 -10.36
CA GLY A 169 -13.51 -2.74 -9.21
C GLY A 169 -12.27 -1.94 -8.82
#